data_a4546a8ed458b30f57ee2cc29e6758a9
#
_entry.id   a4546a8ed458b30f57ee2cc29e6758a9
#
_cell.length_a   1.000
_cell.length_b   1.000
_cell.length_c   1.000
_cell.angle_alpha   90.00
_cell.angle_beta   90.00
_cell.angle_gamma   90.00
#
_symmetry.space_group_name_H-M   'P 1'
#
loop_
_entity.id
_entity.type
_entity.pdbx_description
1 polymer ?
#
loop_
_entity_poly.entity_id
_entity_poly.type
_entity_poly.pdbx_seq_one_letter_code
_entity_poly.pdbx_strand_id
1 'polypeptide(L)'
;MADRYINPKVTTVSTGIPGRHIWSARHNHVVIDDSAAHDGPGDAPGAGELFLAGITGCATLMMERLARSSKAPLKRVEVSMEGLIDTEAKREGPAVFESARLKFVMVGVNDTQAREMVETYKRR
;
A
#
# COMPACT_ATOMS: atom_id res chain seq x y z
N MET A 1 11.80 -29.65 -2.55
CA MET A 1 10.52 -29.27 -3.17
C MET A 1 10.18 -27.83 -2.78
N ALA A 2 9.95 -26.99 -3.76
CA ALA A 2 9.55 -25.62 -3.46
C ALA A 2 8.15 -25.60 -2.82
N ASP A 3 7.99 -24.81 -1.79
CA ASP A 3 6.71 -24.65 -1.16
C ASP A 3 5.71 -23.98 -2.12
N ARG A 4 4.55 -24.59 -2.23
CA ARG A 4 3.46 -24.04 -3.02
C ARG A 4 2.93 -22.73 -2.46
N TYR A 5 3.08 -22.54 -1.15
CA TYR A 5 2.53 -21.40 -0.44
C TYR A 5 3.64 -20.55 0.16
N ILE A 6 3.47 -19.23 0.09
CA ILE A 6 4.27 -18.27 0.85
C ILE A 6 3.41 -17.77 2.01
N ASN A 7 4.06 -17.40 3.10
CA ASN A 7 3.36 -16.96 4.30
C ASN A 7 4.02 -15.71 4.88
N PRO A 8 3.79 -14.54 4.26
CA PRO A 8 4.28 -13.29 4.83
C PRO A 8 3.68 -13.04 6.21
N LYS A 9 4.51 -12.56 7.13
CA LYS A 9 4.09 -12.28 8.51
C LYS A 9 4.56 -10.92 8.95
N VAL A 10 3.72 -10.24 9.69
CA VAL A 10 4.06 -8.98 10.35
C VAL A 10 3.60 -9.04 11.80
N THR A 11 4.30 -8.33 12.67
CA THR A 11 3.93 -8.19 14.07
C THR A 11 4.04 -6.73 14.45
N THR A 12 3.09 -6.22 15.21
CA THR A 12 3.13 -4.84 15.71
C THR A 12 3.05 -4.89 17.23
N VAL A 13 3.93 -4.14 17.87
CA VAL A 13 4.06 -4.11 19.33
C VAL A 13 3.92 -2.66 19.81
N SER A 14 3.18 -2.48 20.90
CA SER A 14 3.09 -1.18 21.58
C SER A 14 4.44 -0.84 22.25
N THR A 15 4.72 0.46 22.36
CA THR A 15 6.01 0.94 22.90
C THR A 15 5.93 1.49 24.31
N GLY A 16 4.72 1.66 24.86
CA GLY A 16 4.50 2.40 26.11
C GLY A 16 4.25 3.88 25.88
N ILE A 17 4.54 4.40 24.69
CA ILE A 17 4.14 5.74 24.29
C ILE A 17 2.78 5.62 23.61
N PRO A 18 1.71 6.25 24.15
CA PRO A 18 0.38 6.12 23.55
C PRO A 18 0.37 6.52 22.07
N GLY A 19 -0.18 5.64 21.24
CA GLY A 19 -0.29 5.87 19.80
C GLY A 19 0.99 5.56 19.01
N ARG A 20 2.07 5.15 19.65
CA ARG A 20 3.30 4.76 18.95
C ARG A 20 3.53 3.28 19.04
N HIS A 21 3.71 2.64 17.90
CA HIS A 21 3.92 1.20 17.77
C HIS A 21 5.11 0.90 16.88
N ILE A 22 5.65 -0.30 16.99
CA ILE A 22 6.70 -0.77 16.09
C ILE A 22 6.19 -1.99 15.33
N TRP A 23 6.15 -1.86 14.03
CA TRP A 23 5.84 -2.91 13.08
C TRP A 23 7.13 -3.62 12.69
N SER A 24 7.07 -4.94 12.61
CA SER A 24 8.22 -5.75 12.23
C SER A 24 7.83 -6.82 11.22
N ALA A 25 8.66 -7.01 10.23
CA ALA A 25 8.60 -8.13 9.29
C ALA A 25 10.03 -8.60 9.04
N ARG A 26 10.31 -9.85 9.37
CA ARG A 26 11.67 -10.41 9.32
C ARG A 26 12.62 -9.55 10.19
N HIS A 27 13.62 -8.92 9.59
CA HIS A 27 14.56 -8.02 10.28
C HIS A 27 14.29 -6.53 9.99
N ASN A 28 13.12 -6.22 9.41
CA ASN A 28 12.74 -4.84 9.09
C ASN A 28 11.78 -4.32 10.16
N HIS A 29 11.97 -3.06 10.56
CA HIS A 29 11.17 -2.41 11.57
C HIS A 29 10.73 -1.04 11.10
N VAL A 30 9.48 -0.69 11.39
CA VAL A 30 8.92 0.62 11.05
C VAL A 30 8.15 1.14 12.25
N VAL A 31 8.38 2.40 12.60
CA VAL A 31 7.58 3.08 13.61
C VAL A 31 6.26 3.50 12.98
N ILE A 32 5.16 3.24 13.67
CA ILE A 32 3.81 3.66 13.29
C ILE A 32 3.29 4.59 14.36
N ASP A 33 2.78 5.73 13.95
CA ASP A 33 2.21 6.70 14.87
C ASP A 33 0.73 6.97 14.56
N ASP A 34 -0.07 7.06 15.59
CA ASP A 34 -1.38 7.65 15.47
C ASP A 34 -1.24 9.16 15.27
N SER A 35 -2.21 9.77 14.63
CA SER A 35 -2.15 11.19 14.32
C SER A 35 -2.23 12.06 15.57
N ALA A 36 -1.66 13.27 15.48
CA ALA A 36 -1.76 14.25 16.56
C ALA A 36 -3.22 14.66 16.84
N ALA A 37 -4.09 14.56 15.83
CA ALA A 37 -5.51 14.83 16.00
C ALA A 37 -6.21 13.81 16.91
N HIS A 38 -5.63 12.63 17.09
CA HIS A 38 -6.10 11.59 18.00
C HIS A 38 -5.19 11.42 19.23
N ASP A 39 -4.47 12.47 19.59
CA ASP A 39 -3.53 12.49 20.71
C ASP A 39 -2.34 11.54 20.56
N GLY A 40 -2.03 11.15 19.33
CA GLY A 40 -0.84 10.39 19.03
C GLY A 40 0.37 11.27 18.75
N PRO A 41 1.58 10.69 18.67
CA PRO A 41 2.81 11.44 18.39
C PRO A 41 2.83 12.13 17.02
N GLY A 42 2.30 11.48 15.98
CA GLY A 42 2.18 12.06 14.65
C GLY A 42 3.48 12.31 13.89
N ASP A 43 4.59 11.69 14.30
CA ASP A 43 5.91 11.91 13.69
C ASP A 43 6.27 10.83 12.65
N ALA A 44 5.52 9.75 12.62
CA ALA A 44 5.75 8.61 11.73
C ALA A 44 4.48 8.28 10.93
N PRO A 45 4.58 7.44 9.90
CA PRO A 45 3.40 7.05 9.13
C PRO A 45 2.33 6.39 10.00
N GLY A 46 1.07 6.64 9.66
CA GLY A 46 -0.06 5.97 10.29
C GLY A 46 -0.33 4.58 9.71
N ALA A 47 -1.11 3.79 10.43
CA ALA A 47 -1.47 2.44 10.00
C ALA A 47 -2.24 2.44 8.68
N GLY A 48 -3.16 3.39 8.48
CA GLY A 48 -3.90 3.54 7.23
C GLY A 48 -2.99 3.84 6.05
N GLU A 49 -1.99 4.70 6.24
CA GLU A 49 -1.00 5.01 5.21
C GLU A 49 -0.17 3.78 4.84
N LEU A 50 0.24 2.97 5.82
CA LEU A 50 0.99 1.74 5.56
C LEU A 50 0.14 0.68 4.85
N PHE A 51 -1.14 0.63 5.16
CA PHE A 51 -2.08 -0.23 4.43
C PHE A 51 -2.13 0.15 2.95
N LEU A 52 -2.27 1.45 2.65
CA LEU A 52 -2.26 1.96 1.28
C LEU A 52 -0.89 1.75 0.62
N ALA A 53 0.20 1.91 1.37
CA ALA A 53 1.55 1.70 0.87
C ALA A 53 1.79 0.25 0.43
N GLY A 54 1.21 -0.71 1.13
CA GLY A 54 1.26 -2.11 0.72
C GLY A 54 0.61 -2.34 -0.64
N ILE A 55 -0.52 -1.69 -0.87
CA ILE A 55 -1.24 -1.79 -2.14
C ILE A 55 -0.47 -1.09 -3.26
N THR A 56 -0.01 0.14 -3.04
CA THR A 56 0.74 0.88 -4.07
C THR A 56 2.08 0.21 -4.39
N GLY A 57 2.73 -0.37 -3.38
CA GLY A 57 3.97 -1.14 -3.58
C GLY A 57 3.73 -2.37 -4.45
N CYS A 58 2.67 -3.11 -4.17
CA CYS A 58 2.28 -4.27 -4.98
C CYS A 58 1.93 -3.85 -6.42
N ALA A 59 1.18 -2.77 -6.59
CA ALA A 59 0.81 -2.26 -7.92
C ALA A 59 2.04 -1.83 -8.71
N THR A 60 2.96 -1.12 -8.08
CA THR A 60 4.23 -0.69 -8.70
C THR A 60 5.04 -1.90 -9.19
N LEU A 61 5.22 -2.88 -8.32
CA LEU A 61 5.93 -4.12 -8.66
C LEU A 61 5.25 -4.84 -9.82
N MET A 62 3.92 -4.89 -9.83
CA MET A 62 3.16 -5.55 -10.90
C MET A 62 3.36 -4.84 -12.24
N MET A 63 3.36 -3.50 -12.26
CA MET A 63 3.63 -2.74 -13.50
C MET A 63 5.02 -3.05 -14.04
N GLU A 64 6.03 -3.11 -13.18
CA GLU A 64 7.39 -3.45 -13.57
C GLU A 64 7.48 -4.87 -14.15
N ARG A 65 6.80 -5.83 -13.51
CA ARG A 65 6.76 -7.22 -13.99
C ARG A 65 6.04 -7.34 -15.34
N LEU A 66 4.91 -6.66 -15.49
CA LEU A 66 4.15 -6.65 -16.75
C LEU A 66 4.94 -6.00 -17.89
N ALA A 67 5.63 -4.89 -17.60
CA ALA A 67 6.49 -4.25 -18.60
C ALA A 67 7.61 -5.18 -19.05
N ARG A 68 8.23 -5.88 -18.10
CA ARG A 68 9.32 -6.83 -18.41
C ARG A 68 8.82 -7.99 -19.27
N SER A 69 7.68 -8.59 -18.92
CA SER A 69 7.14 -9.74 -19.65
C SER A 69 6.63 -9.37 -21.05
N SER A 70 6.10 -8.18 -21.23
CA SER A 70 5.62 -7.69 -22.53
C SER A 70 6.69 -6.95 -23.32
N LYS A 71 7.90 -6.79 -22.75
CA LYS A 71 9.00 -6.01 -23.32
C LYS A 71 8.63 -4.56 -23.61
N ALA A 72 7.72 -4.00 -22.80
CA ALA A 72 7.36 -2.59 -22.87
C ALA A 72 8.51 -1.74 -22.29
N PRO A 73 8.83 -0.58 -22.91
CA PRO A 73 9.99 0.21 -22.50
C PRO A 73 9.68 1.13 -21.31
N LEU A 74 9.14 0.58 -20.24
CA LEU A 74 8.83 1.33 -19.03
C LEU A 74 10.12 1.83 -18.36
N LYS A 75 10.20 3.13 -18.14
CA LYS A 75 11.33 3.78 -17.48
C LYS A 75 11.04 4.12 -16.02
N ARG A 76 9.80 4.53 -15.73
CA ARG A 76 9.39 4.93 -14.40
C ARG A 76 7.90 4.71 -14.24
N VAL A 77 7.50 4.25 -13.08
CA VAL A 77 6.09 4.16 -12.70
C VAL A 77 5.90 4.79 -11.32
N GLU A 78 4.84 5.55 -11.18
CA GLU A 78 4.42 6.12 -9.91
C GLU A 78 2.97 5.70 -9.69
N VAL A 79 2.71 5.12 -8.53
CA VAL A 79 1.36 4.72 -8.14
C VAL A 79 1.01 5.47 -6.86
N SER A 80 -0.05 6.24 -6.92
CA SER A 80 -0.61 6.90 -5.74
C SER A 80 -1.99 6.34 -5.44
N MET A 81 -2.36 6.34 -4.18
CA MET A 81 -3.66 5.85 -3.73
C MET A 81 -4.24 6.77 -2.69
N GLU A 82 -5.51 7.09 -2.84
CA GLU A 82 -6.28 7.84 -1.86
C GLU A 82 -7.35 6.92 -1.30
N GLY A 83 -7.48 6.90 0.01
CA GLY A 83 -8.57 6.22 0.70
C GLY A 83 -9.48 7.23 1.37
N LEU A 84 -10.77 7.05 1.22
CA LEU A 84 -11.78 7.90 1.84
C LEU A 84 -12.38 7.16 3.03
N ILE A 85 -12.34 7.79 4.20
CA ILE A 85 -12.90 7.24 5.43
C ILE A 85 -14.01 8.18 5.89
N ASP A 86 -15.19 7.62 6.14
CA ASP A 86 -16.28 8.36 6.75
C ASP A 86 -16.10 8.31 8.28
N THR A 87 -15.69 9.44 8.86
CA THR A 87 -15.46 9.54 10.31
C THR A 87 -16.75 9.63 11.12
N GLU A 88 -17.87 9.90 10.46
CA GLU A 88 -19.19 10.01 11.11
C GLU A 88 -20.00 8.72 11.02
N ALA A 89 -19.57 7.76 10.22
CA ALA A 89 -20.27 6.49 10.09
C ALA A 89 -20.25 5.72 11.42
N LYS A 90 -21.45 5.34 11.88
CA LYS A 90 -21.59 4.52 13.09
C LYS A 90 -21.35 3.07 12.70
N ARG A 91 -20.22 2.52 13.12
CA ARG A 91 -19.83 1.14 12.83
C ARG A 91 -19.39 0.42 14.09
N GLU A 92 -19.74 -0.85 14.17
CA GLU A 92 -19.11 -1.74 15.13
C GLU A 92 -17.85 -2.29 14.47
N GLY A 93 -16.70 -2.17 15.15
CA GLY A 93 -15.43 -2.65 14.65
C GLY A 93 -14.54 -1.55 14.05
N PRO A 94 -13.43 -1.94 13.41
CA PRO A 94 -12.46 -0.97 12.90
C PRO A 94 -13.00 -0.15 11.74
N ALA A 95 -12.49 1.07 11.61
CA ALA A 95 -12.79 1.94 10.47
C ALA A 95 -12.30 1.30 9.18
N VAL A 96 -13.11 1.42 8.13
CA VAL A 96 -12.79 0.92 6.80
C VAL A 96 -12.89 2.05 5.79
N PHE A 97 -12.18 1.90 4.68
CA PHE A 97 -12.28 2.87 3.59
C PHE A 97 -13.61 2.73 2.87
N GLU A 98 -14.31 3.85 2.71
CA GLU A 98 -15.54 3.89 1.90
C GLU A 98 -15.24 3.69 0.42
N SER A 99 -14.13 4.27 -0.03
CA SER A 99 -13.67 4.13 -1.40
C SER A 99 -12.16 4.31 -1.44
N ALA A 100 -11.57 3.84 -2.52
CA ALA A 100 -10.15 4.01 -2.79
C ALA A 100 -9.93 4.27 -4.28
N ARG A 101 -9.00 5.13 -4.58
CA ARG A 101 -8.65 5.49 -5.95
C ARG A 101 -7.15 5.32 -6.14
N LEU A 102 -6.78 4.57 -7.18
CA LEU A 102 -5.39 4.44 -7.60
C LEU A 102 -5.16 5.28 -8.84
N LYS A 103 -4.02 5.95 -8.88
CA LYS A 103 -3.57 6.70 -10.03
C LYS A 103 -2.20 6.18 -10.44
N PHE A 104 -2.06 5.86 -11.72
CA PHE A 104 -0.81 5.36 -12.31
C PHE A 104 -0.24 6.43 -13.24
N VAL A 105 1.03 6.76 -13.04
CA VAL A 105 1.80 7.61 -13.96
C VAL A 105 2.97 6.78 -14.46
N MET A 106 3.01 6.54 -15.76
CA MET A 106 4.03 5.70 -16.38
C MET A 106 4.78 6.48 -17.46
N VAL A 107 6.10 6.41 -17.40
CA VAL A 107 6.99 7.06 -18.34
C VAL A 107 7.69 6.00 -19.17
N GLY A 108 7.76 6.23 -20.49
CA GLY A 108 8.45 5.32 -21.41
C GLY A 108 7.54 4.39 -22.18
N VAL A 109 6.27 4.30 -21.80
CA VAL A 109 5.24 3.52 -22.52
C VAL A 109 4.20 4.44 -23.14
N ASN A 110 3.52 3.99 -24.18
CA ASN A 110 2.41 4.72 -24.77
C ASN A 110 1.10 4.45 -24.01
N ASP A 111 0.06 5.21 -24.33
CA ASP A 111 -1.24 5.10 -23.64
C ASP A 111 -1.86 3.72 -23.77
N THR A 112 -1.74 3.06 -24.91
CA THR A 112 -2.28 1.72 -25.12
C THR A 112 -1.58 0.71 -24.23
N GLN A 113 -0.26 0.74 -24.16
CA GLN A 113 0.53 -0.14 -23.28
C GLN A 113 0.18 0.09 -21.82
N ALA A 114 0.08 1.35 -21.40
CA ALA A 114 -0.26 1.70 -20.03
C ALA A 114 -1.64 1.18 -19.66
N ARG A 115 -2.63 1.38 -20.50
CA ARG A 115 -4.01 0.89 -20.26
C ARG A 115 -4.07 -0.63 -20.16
N GLU A 116 -3.39 -1.33 -21.04
CA GLU A 116 -3.35 -2.79 -21.00
C GLU A 116 -2.74 -3.32 -19.72
N MET A 117 -1.67 -2.69 -19.23
CA MET A 117 -1.02 -3.06 -17.98
C MET A 117 -1.96 -2.84 -16.78
N VAL A 118 -2.64 -1.70 -16.73
CA VAL A 118 -3.59 -1.39 -15.66
C VAL A 118 -4.79 -2.35 -15.69
N GLU A 119 -5.33 -2.63 -16.87
CA GLU A 119 -6.45 -3.58 -17.01
C GLU A 119 -6.04 -4.99 -16.58
N THR A 120 -4.82 -5.41 -16.88
CA THR A 120 -4.29 -6.70 -16.42
C THR A 120 -4.18 -6.73 -14.89
N TYR A 121 -3.71 -5.64 -14.28
CA TYR A 121 -3.65 -5.49 -12.84
C TYR A 121 -5.04 -5.64 -12.18
N LYS A 122 -6.05 -5.00 -12.75
CA LYS A 122 -7.41 -5.05 -12.23
C LYS A 122 -8.03 -6.45 -12.23
N ARG A 123 -7.55 -7.33 -13.10
CA ARG A 123 -8.09 -8.68 -13.23
C ARG A 123 -7.46 -9.70 -12.28
N ARG A 124 -6.52 -9.31 -11.44
CA ARG A 124 -5.77 -10.21 -10.54
C ARG A 124 -6.14 -10.03 -9.08
#